data_3eff89dec5b899e02185918a11a7039f
#
_entry.id   3eff89dec5b899e02185918a11a7039f
#
_cell.length_a   1.000
_cell.length_b   1.000
_cell.length_c   1.000
_cell.angle_alpha   90.00
_cell.angle_beta   90.00
_cell.angle_gamma   90.00
#
_symmetry.space_group_name_H-M   'P 1'
#
loop_
_entity.id
_entity.type
_entity.pdbx_description
1 polymer ?
#
loop_
_entity_poly.entity_id
_entity_poly.type
_entity_poly.pdbx_seq_one_letter_code
_entity_poly.pdbx_strand_id
1 'polypeptide(L)'
;MPDDLPRQSVLFVCLGNICRSPTAEAVFRAAAQRVGVASRFAIDSAGTIGWHAGNPPDWRAIAHAAKRGYDLTPLRARQVTHADFRRFDWILAMDREVLRDLEAIRPAPFRGYLGRFLDFAPHAGTADVPDPYDAGPEAFERVLDLVETGSRSLLAHLMR
;
A
#
# COMPACT_ATOMS: atom_id res chain seq x y z
N MET A 1 -27.42 -2.63 9.72
CA MET A 1 -27.04 -1.54 8.83
C MET A 1 -25.60 -1.72 8.38
N PRO A 2 -25.30 -1.44 7.11
CA PRO A 2 -23.91 -1.54 6.61
C PRO A 2 -22.91 -0.72 7.44
N ASP A 3 -23.36 0.35 8.05
CA ASP A 3 -22.52 1.26 8.83
C ASP A 3 -22.12 0.71 10.20
N ASP A 4 -22.71 -0.40 10.62
CA ASP A 4 -22.40 -1.04 11.91
C ASP A 4 -21.27 -2.07 11.80
N LEU A 5 -20.77 -2.34 10.59
CA LEU A 5 -19.67 -3.28 10.41
C LEU A 5 -18.34 -2.63 10.83
N PRO A 6 -17.47 -3.36 11.57
CA PRO A 6 -16.17 -2.83 11.95
C PRO A 6 -15.37 -2.40 10.74
N ARG A 7 -14.77 -1.22 10.78
CA ARG A 7 -13.84 -0.80 9.77
C ARG A 7 -12.51 -1.48 10.00
N GLN A 8 -11.93 -1.98 8.91
CA GLN A 8 -10.56 -2.48 8.92
C GLN A 8 -9.64 -1.36 8.42
N SER A 9 -8.47 -1.24 9.03
CA SER A 9 -7.49 -0.23 8.65
C SER A 9 -6.27 -0.88 8.02
N VAL A 10 -5.87 -0.38 6.85
CA VAL A 10 -4.80 -0.93 6.02
C VAL A 10 -3.77 0.15 5.73
N LEU A 11 -2.51 -0.13 6.04
CA LEU A 11 -1.38 0.76 5.75
C LEU A 11 -0.43 0.07 4.78
N PHE A 12 -0.21 0.68 3.62
CA PHE A 12 0.78 0.23 2.65
C PHE A 12 2.09 0.97 2.89
N VAL A 13 3.20 0.25 2.95
CA VAL A 13 4.50 0.84 3.28
C VAL A 13 5.55 0.46 2.24
N CYS A 14 6.25 1.47 1.72
CA CYS A 14 7.46 1.28 0.91
C CYS A 14 8.60 2.09 1.51
N LEU A 15 9.68 2.33 0.74
CA LEU A 15 10.83 3.05 1.26
C LEU A 15 10.52 4.55 1.42
N GLY A 16 10.20 5.24 0.33
CA GLY A 16 10.05 6.70 0.31
C GLY A 16 8.63 7.22 0.27
N ASN A 17 7.64 6.36 0.11
CA ASN A 17 6.23 6.70 0.01
C ASN A 17 5.91 7.66 -1.16
N ILE A 18 6.60 7.47 -2.29
CA ILE A 18 6.36 8.27 -3.49
C ILE A 18 6.03 7.44 -4.74
N CYS A 19 6.31 6.13 -4.74
CA CYS A 19 6.04 5.26 -5.91
C CYS A 19 5.11 4.11 -5.56
N ARG A 20 5.61 3.09 -4.89
CA ARG A 20 4.89 1.81 -4.68
C ARG A 20 3.71 1.93 -3.73
N SER A 21 3.92 2.45 -2.53
CA SER A 21 2.86 2.49 -1.52
C SER A 21 1.73 3.46 -1.85
N PRO A 22 1.97 4.66 -2.42
CA PRO A 22 0.84 5.49 -2.84
C PRO A 22 0.06 4.86 -3.99
N THR A 23 0.72 4.14 -4.90
CA THR A 23 0.04 3.38 -5.95
C THR A 23 -0.85 2.31 -5.34
N ALA A 24 -0.34 1.54 -4.38
CA ALA A 24 -1.12 0.51 -3.69
C ALA A 24 -2.33 1.10 -2.96
N GLU A 25 -2.15 2.22 -2.30
CA GLU A 25 -3.24 2.92 -1.62
C GLU A 25 -4.38 3.28 -2.58
N ALA A 26 -4.04 3.91 -3.71
CA ALA A 26 -5.03 4.34 -4.69
C ALA A 26 -5.71 3.16 -5.39
N VAL A 27 -4.94 2.13 -5.75
CA VAL A 27 -5.48 0.96 -6.45
C VAL A 27 -6.38 0.12 -5.54
N PHE A 28 -5.97 -0.09 -4.29
CA PHE A 28 -6.79 -0.82 -3.32
C PHE A 28 -8.10 -0.06 -3.03
N ARG A 29 -8.02 1.26 -2.86
CA ARG A 29 -9.21 2.09 -2.66
C ARG A 29 -10.17 1.98 -3.84
N ALA A 30 -9.64 2.03 -5.06
CA ALA A 30 -10.46 1.89 -6.26
C ALA A 30 -11.11 0.51 -6.36
N ALA A 31 -10.37 -0.56 -6.00
CA ALA A 31 -10.91 -1.92 -5.98
C ALA A 31 -12.07 -2.04 -4.99
N ALA A 32 -11.92 -1.48 -3.79
CA ALA A 32 -12.97 -1.49 -2.77
C ALA A 32 -14.20 -0.67 -3.21
N GLN A 33 -13.99 0.47 -3.85
CA GLN A 33 -15.07 1.29 -4.40
C GLN A 33 -15.86 0.54 -5.48
N ARG A 34 -15.16 -0.17 -6.35
CA ARG A 34 -15.79 -0.88 -7.48
C ARG A 34 -16.80 -1.93 -7.01
N VAL A 35 -16.54 -2.57 -5.88
CA VAL A 35 -17.45 -3.59 -5.32
C VAL A 35 -18.31 -3.05 -4.17
N GLY A 36 -18.27 -1.73 -3.93
CA GLY A 36 -19.18 -1.07 -2.98
C GLY A 36 -18.82 -1.25 -1.51
N VAL A 37 -17.56 -1.57 -1.18
CA VAL A 37 -17.14 -1.82 0.21
C VAL A 37 -16.10 -0.82 0.73
N ALA A 38 -15.85 0.28 0.02
CA ALA A 38 -14.84 1.25 0.41
C ALA A 38 -15.04 1.81 1.82
N SER A 39 -16.29 1.97 2.25
CA SER A 39 -16.60 2.48 3.60
C SER A 39 -16.18 1.54 4.73
N ARG A 40 -15.87 0.28 4.41
CA ARG A 40 -15.38 -0.70 5.40
C ARG A 40 -13.90 -0.57 5.71
N PHE A 41 -13.18 0.29 4.98
CA PHE A 41 -11.73 0.39 5.09
C PHE A 41 -11.29 1.82 5.39
N ALA A 42 -10.34 1.95 6.32
CA ALA A 42 -9.50 3.13 6.44
C ALA A 42 -8.17 2.79 5.77
N ILE A 43 -7.79 3.53 4.73
CA ILE A 43 -6.66 3.20 3.87
C ILE A 43 -5.66 4.35 3.87
N ASP A 44 -4.37 4.03 4.05
CA ASP A 44 -3.31 5.02 4.03
C ASP A 44 -2.01 4.38 3.54
N SER A 45 -0.99 5.20 3.34
CA SER A 45 0.35 4.73 2.99
C SER A 45 1.41 5.57 3.69
N ALA A 46 2.61 4.99 3.83
CA ALA A 46 3.74 5.65 4.48
C ALA A 46 5.06 5.08 3.95
N GLY A 47 6.16 5.73 4.28
CA GLY A 47 7.50 5.25 3.97
C GLY A 47 8.28 4.93 5.23
N THR A 48 9.29 4.06 5.10
CA THR A 48 10.21 3.79 6.21
C THR A 48 11.18 4.95 6.42
N ILE A 49 11.43 5.77 5.38
CA ILE A 49 12.25 6.98 5.50
C ILE A 49 11.38 8.23 5.28
N GLY A 50 11.84 9.37 5.79
CA GLY A 50 11.10 10.63 5.74
C GLY A 50 11.61 11.63 4.71
N TRP A 51 12.47 11.23 3.77
CA TRP A 51 13.12 12.15 2.81
C TRP A 51 12.13 12.94 1.96
N HIS A 52 11.01 12.31 1.62
CA HIS A 52 10.01 12.91 0.73
C HIS A 52 8.79 13.44 1.49
N ALA A 53 8.83 13.49 2.81
CA ALA A 53 7.67 13.88 3.62
C ALA A 53 7.08 15.20 3.14
N GLY A 54 5.76 15.21 2.91
CA GLY A 54 5.03 16.36 2.41
C GLY A 54 4.99 16.49 0.89
N ASN A 55 5.81 15.72 0.17
CA ASN A 55 5.85 15.77 -1.29
C ASN A 55 4.72 14.94 -1.91
N PRO A 56 4.28 15.31 -3.13
CA PRO A 56 3.39 14.43 -3.90
C PRO A 56 4.13 13.16 -4.32
N PRO A 57 3.41 12.15 -4.81
CA PRO A 57 4.04 10.99 -5.43
C PRO A 57 4.93 11.38 -6.61
N ASP A 58 5.87 10.49 -6.96
CA ASP A 58 6.73 10.68 -8.13
C ASP A 58 5.86 10.93 -9.37
N TRP A 59 6.25 11.93 -10.19
CA TRP A 59 5.45 12.34 -11.34
C TRP A 59 5.23 11.18 -12.35
N ARG A 60 6.19 10.25 -12.44
CA ARG A 60 6.06 9.08 -13.31
C ARG A 60 5.01 8.10 -12.77
N ALA A 61 4.99 7.91 -11.44
CA ALA A 61 3.97 7.09 -10.80
C ALA A 61 2.59 7.69 -11.01
N ILE A 62 2.45 9.01 -10.86
CA ILE A 62 1.20 9.71 -11.13
C ILE A 62 0.75 9.50 -12.57
N ALA A 63 1.66 9.70 -13.53
CA ALA A 63 1.35 9.61 -14.96
C ALA A 63 0.92 8.19 -15.37
N HIS A 64 1.67 7.16 -14.94
CA HIS A 64 1.34 5.78 -15.27
C HIS A 64 0.02 5.33 -14.64
N ALA A 65 -0.22 5.70 -13.38
CA ALA A 65 -1.46 5.38 -12.69
C ALA A 65 -2.67 6.06 -13.35
N ALA A 66 -2.52 7.31 -13.76
CA ALA A 66 -3.59 8.08 -14.41
C ALA A 66 -4.07 7.41 -15.71
N LYS A 67 -3.18 6.78 -16.46
CA LYS A 67 -3.54 6.05 -17.69
C LYS A 67 -4.48 4.88 -17.42
N ARG A 68 -4.47 4.35 -16.20
CA ARG A 68 -5.37 3.26 -15.79
C ARG A 68 -6.55 3.76 -14.96
N GLY A 69 -6.71 5.08 -14.82
CA GLY A 69 -7.83 5.67 -14.11
C GLY A 69 -7.62 5.87 -12.61
N TYR A 70 -6.38 5.74 -12.12
CA TYR A 70 -6.07 5.96 -10.71
C TYR A 70 -5.47 7.36 -10.52
N ASP A 71 -6.01 8.12 -9.57
CA ASP A 71 -5.54 9.47 -9.27
C ASP A 71 -4.69 9.46 -8.00
N LEU A 72 -3.38 9.66 -8.15
CA LEU A 72 -2.44 9.75 -7.05
C LEU A 72 -2.20 11.19 -6.59
N THR A 73 -2.74 12.19 -7.29
CA THR A 73 -2.39 13.59 -7.05
C THR A 73 -2.72 14.13 -5.67
N PRO A 74 -3.80 13.68 -4.97
CA PRO A 74 -4.06 14.19 -3.63
C PRO A 74 -3.17 13.62 -2.53
N LEU A 75 -2.41 12.56 -2.84
CA LEU A 75 -1.60 11.88 -1.82
C LEU A 75 -0.34 12.68 -1.49
N ARG A 76 0.13 12.55 -0.25
CA ARG A 76 1.37 13.20 0.22
C ARG A 76 2.19 12.19 1.02
N ALA A 77 3.49 12.17 0.76
CA ALA A 77 4.41 11.27 1.45
C ALA A 77 4.49 11.60 2.93
N ARG A 78 4.61 10.57 3.75
CA ARG A 78 4.89 10.69 5.18
C ARG A 78 5.72 9.50 5.65
N GLN A 79 6.38 9.66 6.79
CA GLN A 79 7.15 8.59 7.40
C GLN A 79 6.26 7.81 8.37
N VAL A 80 6.45 6.49 8.40
CA VAL A 80 5.78 5.62 9.38
C VAL A 80 6.21 6.00 10.80
N THR A 81 5.30 5.89 11.75
CA THR A 81 5.54 6.17 13.17
C THR A 81 5.10 4.99 14.02
N HIS A 82 5.52 4.99 15.30
CA HIS A 82 5.06 3.95 16.24
C HIS A 82 3.54 3.94 16.41
N ALA A 83 2.89 5.10 16.28
CA ALA A 83 1.43 5.21 16.36
C ALA A 83 0.72 4.41 15.26
N ASP A 84 1.36 4.24 14.10
CA ASP A 84 0.78 3.44 13.01
C ASP A 84 0.57 1.99 13.43
N PHE A 85 1.44 1.43 14.26
CA PHE A 85 1.31 0.06 14.74
C PHE A 85 0.13 -0.14 15.70
N ARG A 86 -0.36 0.93 16.32
CA ARG A 86 -1.56 0.89 17.17
C ARG A 86 -2.82 1.19 16.38
N ARG A 87 -2.68 1.95 15.29
CA ARG A 87 -3.82 2.45 14.51
C ARG A 87 -4.27 1.48 13.41
N PHE A 88 -3.32 0.79 12.77
CA PHE A 88 -3.62 -0.04 11.60
C PHE A 88 -3.68 -1.52 11.95
N ASP A 89 -4.73 -2.18 11.46
CA ASP A 89 -4.93 -3.63 11.62
C ASP A 89 -3.98 -4.41 10.71
N TRP A 90 -3.72 -3.87 9.52
CA TRP A 90 -2.92 -4.52 8.49
C TRP A 90 -1.83 -3.56 8.05
N ILE A 91 -0.57 -3.92 8.30
CA ILE A 91 0.59 -3.15 7.85
C ILE A 91 1.32 -3.99 6.83
N LEU A 92 1.34 -3.54 5.57
CA LEU A 92 1.73 -4.33 4.42
C LEU A 92 2.93 -3.70 3.72
N ALA A 93 4.07 -4.39 3.80
CA ALA A 93 5.32 -3.95 3.20
C ALA A 93 5.37 -4.33 1.72
N MET A 94 5.88 -3.43 0.89
CA MET A 94 5.99 -3.68 -0.53
C MET A 94 7.09 -4.69 -0.87
N ASP A 95 8.13 -4.82 -0.03
CA ASP A 95 9.19 -5.79 -0.23
C ASP A 95 9.78 -6.27 1.10
N ARG A 96 10.74 -7.19 0.99
CA ARG A 96 11.39 -7.80 2.16
C ARG A 96 12.20 -6.81 2.98
N GLU A 97 12.91 -5.88 2.34
CA GLU A 97 13.71 -4.87 3.06
C GLU A 97 12.83 -3.95 3.88
N VAL A 98 11.74 -3.49 3.30
CA VAL A 98 10.75 -2.66 4.00
C VAL A 98 10.17 -3.43 5.18
N LEU A 99 9.87 -4.72 5.00
CA LEU A 99 9.37 -5.54 6.09
C LEU A 99 10.38 -5.64 7.24
N ARG A 100 11.65 -5.84 6.93
CA ARG A 100 12.71 -5.87 7.95
C ARG A 100 12.79 -4.56 8.74
N ASP A 101 12.71 -3.42 8.04
CA ASP A 101 12.74 -2.11 8.66
C ASP A 101 11.56 -1.92 9.61
N LEU A 102 10.37 -2.37 9.19
CA LEU A 102 9.17 -2.30 10.04
C LEU A 102 9.26 -3.23 11.25
N GLU A 103 9.77 -4.44 11.07
CA GLU A 103 9.96 -5.37 12.17
C GLU A 103 10.92 -4.80 13.23
N ALA A 104 11.95 -4.08 12.78
CA ALA A 104 12.95 -3.48 13.67
C ALA A 104 12.36 -2.38 14.57
N ILE A 105 11.32 -1.68 14.12
CA ILE A 105 10.70 -0.59 14.88
C ILE A 105 9.34 -0.96 15.50
N ARG A 106 8.88 -2.18 15.26
CA ARG A 106 7.58 -2.64 15.77
C ARG A 106 7.58 -2.63 17.29
N PRO A 107 6.66 -1.87 17.93
CA PRO A 107 6.57 -1.88 19.39
C PRO A 107 5.91 -3.16 19.91
N ALA A 108 6.14 -3.47 21.17
CA ALA A 108 5.44 -4.54 21.86
C ALA A 108 4.53 -3.95 22.93
N PRO A 109 3.28 -4.42 23.08
CA PRO A 109 2.64 -5.42 22.25
C PRO A 109 2.17 -4.87 20.90
N PHE A 110 2.13 -5.75 19.90
CA PHE A 110 1.54 -5.42 18.60
C PHE A 110 0.46 -6.46 18.29
N ARG A 111 -0.76 -6.01 18.03
CA ARG A 111 -1.93 -6.88 17.86
C ARG A 111 -2.40 -7.02 16.41
N GLY A 112 -1.83 -6.24 15.51
CA GLY A 112 -2.19 -6.28 14.10
C GLY A 112 -1.43 -7.35 13.34
N TYR A 113 -1.54 -7.26 12.02
CA TYR A 113 -0.78 -8.08 11.09
C TYR A 113 0.31 -7.23 10.44
N LEU A 114 1.53 -7.74 10.41
CA LEU A 114 2.66 -7.14 9.69
C LEU A 114 3.25 -8.20 8.76
N GLY A 115 3.29 -7.90 7.46
CA GLY A 115 3.83 -8.82 6.47
C GLY A 115 3.96 -8.16 5.12
N ARG A 116 4.32 -8.95 4.09
CA ARG A 116 4.43 -8.41 2.73
C ARG A 116 3.07 -8.40 2.05
N PHE A 117 2.84 -7.34 1.29
CA PHE A 117 1.60 -7.16 0.54
C PHE A 117 1.32 -8.33 -0.42
N LEU A 118 2.33 -8.74 -1.20
CA LEU A 118 2.14 -9.79 -2.20
C LEU A 118 2.07 -11.21 -1.62
N ASP A 119 2.25 -11.40 -0.31
CA ASP A 119 1.99 -12.69 0.32
C ASP A 119 0.51 -13.10 0.18
N PHE A 120 -0.40 -12.14 -0.02
CA PHE A 120 -1.81 -12.42 -0.29
C PHE A 120 -2.08 -12.86 -1.72
N ALA A 121 -1.09 -12.75 -2.61
CA ALA A 121 -1.21 -13.08 -4.03
C ALA A 121 -0.04 -13.98 -4.47
N PRO A 122 0.03 -15.23 -3.98
CA PRO A 122 1.16 -16.11 -4.30
C PRO A 122 1.28 -16.41 -5.80
N HIS A 123 0.20 -16.27 -6.54
CA HIS A 123 0.18 -16.45 -8.00
C HIS A 123 0.78 -15.27 -8.78
N ALA A 124 1.16 -14.18 -8.10
CA ALA A 124 1.76 -13.02 -8.77
C ALA A 124 3.16 -13.29 -9.34
N GLY A 125 3.81 -14.38 -8.92
CA GLY A 125 5.13 -14.76 -9.40
C GLY A 125 6.29 -14.13 -8.63
N THR A 126 6.02 -13.21 -7.73
CA THR A 126 7.00 -12.61 -6.82
C THR A 126 6.29 -12.18 -5.54
N ALA A 127 7.04 -12.14 -4.44
CA ALA A 127 6.54 -11.64 -3.16
C ALA A 127 6.96 -10.17 -2.92
N ASP A 128 7.81 -9.62 -3.78
CA ASP A 128 8.28 -8.25 -3.67
C ASP A 128 7.78 -7.42 -4.84
N VAL A 129 7.25 -6.22 -4.56
CA VAL A 129 7.01 -5.19 -5.58
C VAL A 129 8.34 -4.47 -5.79
N PRO A 130 8.96 -4.59 -6.97
CA PRO A 130 10.27 -3.97 -7.20
C PRO A 130 10.19 -2.44 -7.18
N ASP A 131 11.26 -1.79 -6.73
CA ASP A 131 11.33 -0.33 -6.70
C ASP A 131 11.59 0.20 -8.11
N PRO A 132 10.69 1.02 -8.69
CA PRO A 132 10.84 1.50 -10.07
C PRO A 132 11.66 2.79 -10.18
N TYR A 133 12.11 3.37 -9.07
CA TYR A 133 12.64 4.75 -9.02
C TYR A 133 13.80 4.98 -10.00
N ASP A 134 14.75 4.04 -10.05
CA ASP A 134 15.94 4.13 -10.92
C ASP A 134 15.77 3.37 -12.24
N ALA A 135 14.56 2.99 -12.59
CA ALA A 135 14.27 2.17 -13.76
C ALA A 135 13.40 2.91 -14.78
N GLY A 136 13.17 2.30 -15.92
CA GLY A 136 12.39 2.89 -17.01
C GLY A 136 10.88 2.73 -16.86
N PRO A 137 10.13 3.18 -17.90
CA PRO A 137 8.65 3.15 -17.85
C PRO A 137 8.05 1.78 -17.58
N GLU A 138 8.67 0.71 -18.11
CA GLU A 138 8.19 -0.66 -17.92
C GLU A 138 8.14 -1.05 -16.45
N ALA A 139 9.06 -0.51 -15.64
CA ALA A 139 9.09 -0.78 -14.21
C ALA A 139 7.87 -0.18 -13.50
N PHE A 140 7.43 1.01 -13.89
CA PHE A 140 6.21 1.62 -13.35
C PHE A 140 4.97 0.84 -13.75
N GLU A 141 4.91 0.34 -14.98
CA GLU A 141 3.81 -0.51 -15.43
C GLU A 141 3.79 -1.84 -14.68
N ARG A 142 4.96 -2.42 -14.42
CA ARG A 142 5.05 -3.66 -13.65
C ARG A 142 4.56 -3.45 -12.21
N VAL A 143 4.90 -2.34 -11.59
CA VAL A 143 4.37 -2.01 -10.25
C VAL A 143 2.85 -2.00 -10.28
N LEU A 144 2.25 -1.36 -11.28
CA LEU A 144 0.78 -1.33 -11.42
C LEU A 144 0.20 -2.72 -11.59
N ASP A 145 0.80 -3.56 -12.43
CA ASP A 145 0.34 -4.94 -12.63
C ASP A 145 0.33 -5.71 -11.31
N LEU A 146 1.44 -5.65 -10.58
CA LEU A 146 1.57 -6.36 -9.30
C LEU A 146 0.63 -5.81 -8.24
N VAL A 147 0.48 -4.49 -8.19
CA VAL A 147 -0.39 -3.83 -7.21
C VAL A 147 -1.87 -4.13 -7.51
N GLU A 148 -2.26 -4.18 -8.76
CA GLU A 148 -3.63 -4.58 -9.14
C GLU A 148 -3.91 -6.03 -8.74
N THR A 149 -2.98 -6.94 -9.04
CA THR A 149 -3.11 -8.36 -8.65
C THR A 149 -3.18 -8.49 -7.12
N GLY A 150 -2.25 -7.84 -6.42
CA GLY A 150 -2.21 -7.89 -4.96
C GLY A 150 -3.44 -7.29 -4.31
N SER A 151 -3.95 -6.19 -4.85
CA SER A 151 -5.12 -5.51 -4.29
C SER A 151 -6.37 -6.36 -4.42
N ARG A 152 -6.57 -7.03 -5.56
CA ARG A 152 -7.71 -7.95 -5.73
C ARG A 152 -7.67 -9.09 -4.73
N SER A 153 -6.50 -9.70 -4.56
CA SER A 153 -6.32 -10.83 -3.64
C SER A 153 -6.46 -10.40 -2.17
N LEU A 154 -5.88 -9.24 -1.82
CA LEU A 154 -6.00 -8.70 -0.47
C LEU A 154 -7.46 -8.39 -0.13
N LEU A 155 -8.17 -7.72 -1.04
CA LEU A 155 -9.57 -7.38 -0.83
C LEU A 155 -10.41 -8.63 -0.62
N ALA A 156 -10.22 -9.66 -1.45
CA ALA A 156 -10.92 -10.94 -1.30
C ALA A 156 -10.63 -11.57 0.07
N HIS A 157 -9.40 -11.49 0.55
CA HIS A 157 -9.00 -12.02 1.85
C HIS A 157 -9.69 -11.27 2.99
N LEU A 158 -9.70 -9.94 2.94
CA LEU A 158 -10.26 -9.09 3.98
C LEU A 158 -11.78 -9.13 4.04
N MET A 159 -12.43 -9.54 2.95
CA MET A 159 -13.89 -9.64 2.87
C MET A 159 -14.43 -11.01 3.23
N ARG A 160 -13.59 -11.95 3.62
CA ARG A 160 -14.02 -13.28 4.07
C ARG A 160 -14.73 -13.26 5.42
#